data_f9be3004911189f37534e8e9076a2c5e
#
_entry.id   f9be3004911189f37534e8e9076a2c5e
#
_cell.length_a   1.000
_cell.length_b   1.000
_cell.length_c   1.000
_cell.angle_alpha   90.00
_cell.angle_beta   90.00
_cell.angle_gamma   90.00
#
_symmetry.space_group_name_H-M   'P 1'
#
loop_
_entity.id
_entity.type
_entity.pdbx_description
1 polymer ?
#
loop_
_entity_poly.entity_id
_entity_poly.type
_entity_poly.pdbx_seq_one_letter_code
_entity_poly.pdbx_strand_id
1 'polypeptide(L)'
;MGLVENIQRSQLNSIEEALAYKNLKENYKLSNEEIGVLVGKSRPHVSNMLRISNLSEKAQLELVNDTVSFGQVKPLIVLDHSLQNKLLEEIINLRLSSREVEEKVRSLKGSQLDEQNSHYKKVLENSLGTKVNFIRNKNTTKISFILKNKEALDDFINKLI
;
A
#
# COMPACT_ATOMS: atom_id res chain seq x y z
N MET A 1 -20.05 7.82 -26.36
CA MET A 1 -21.16 8.26 -25.49
C MET A 1 -21.66 7.19 -24.51
N GLY A 2 -21.55 5.89 -24.77
CA GLY A 2 -22.12 4.83 -23.92
C GLY A 2 -21.52 4.61 -22.54
N LEU A 3 -20.21 4.87 -22.33
CA LEU A 3 -19.53 4.51 -21.05
C LEU A 3 -19.94 5.44 -19.90
N VAL A 4 -19.95 6.75 -20.16
CA VAL A 4 -20.34 7.76 -19.13
C VAL A 4 -21.81 7.66 -18.79
N GLU A 5 -22.68 7.47 -19.80
CA GLU A 5 -24.11 7.23 -19.59
C GLU A 5 -24.36 5.96 -18.75
N ASN A 6 -23.59 4.90 -18.97
CA ASN A 6 -23.67 3.65 -18.21
C ASN A 6 -23.21 3.81 -16.76
N ILE A 7 -22.17 4.62 -16.51
CA ILE A 7 -21.70 4.97 -15.15
C ILE A 7 -22.76 5.82 -14.41
N GLN A 8 -23.47 6.69 -15.11
CA GLN A 8 -24.52 7.54 -14.52
C GLN A 8 -25.87 6.83 -14.33
N ARG A 9 -26.12 5.72 -15.02
CA ARG A 9 -27.32 4.89 -14.87
C ARG A 9 -27.32 4.01 -13.63
N SER A 10 -27.05 4.57 -12.46
CA SER A 10 -27.36 4.04 -11.12
C SER A 10 -27.60 2.53 -11.00
N GLN A 11 -26.60 1.78 -10.64
CA GLN A 11 -26.55 0.55 -9.82
C GLN A 11 -25.25 -0.23 -10.05
N LEU A 12 -24.18 0.49 -10.44
CA LEU A 12 -22.85 -0.13 -10.44
C LEU A 12 -22.49 -0.48 -9.00
N ASN A 13 -22.05 -1.71 -8.77
CA ASN A 13 -21.40 -2.03 -7.51
C ASN A 13 -20.03 -1.31 -7.42
N SER A 14 -19.46 -1.27 -6.23
CA SER A 14 -18.19 -0.54 -5.98
C SER A 14 -17.03 -1.00 -6.86
N ILE A 15 -17.02 -2.27 -7.29
CA ILE A 15 -15.98 -2.83 -8.17
C ILE A 15 -16.20 -2.39 -9.61
N GLU A 16 -17.43 -2.44 -10.09
CA GLU A 16 -17.78 -1.97 -11.44
C GLU A 16 -17.48 -0.48 -11.59
N GLU A 17 -17.80 0.33 -10.57
CA GLU A 17 -17.45 1.75 -10.51
C GLU A 17 -15.93 1.94 -10.54
N ALA A 18 -15.18 1.19 -9.74
CA ALA A 18 -13.73 1.23 -9.70
C ALA A 18 -13.08 0.89 -11.05
N LEU A 19 -13.56 -0.17 -11.70
CA LEU A 19 -13.07 -0.60 -13.02
C LEU A 19 -13.42 0.41 -14.13
N ALA A 20 -14.62 1.01 -14.06
CA ALA A 20 -15.00 2.06 -15.00
C ALA A 20 -14.11 3.30 -14.87
N TYR A 21 -13.81 3.73 -13.65
CA TYR A 21 -12.88 4.84 -13.42
C TYR A 21 -11.44 4.50 -13.84
N LYS A 22 -11.01 3.26 -13.63
CA LYS A 22 -9.71 2.78 -14.11
C LYS A 22 -9.63 2.87 -15.63
N ASN A 23 -10.67 2.44 -16.34
CA ASN A 23 -10.77 2.54 -17.80
C ASN A 23 -10.68 4.00 -18.26
N LEU A 24 -11.44 4.91 -17.63
CA LEU A 24 -11.37 6.36 -17.94
C LEU A 24 -9.95 6.91 -17.75
N LYS A 25 -9.28 6.51 -16.69
CA LYS A 25 -7.93 6.97 -16.38
C LYS A 25 -6.89 6.42 -17.37
N GLU A 26 -6.94 5.13 -17.70
CA GLU A 26 -5.93 4.46 -18.52
C GLU A 26 -6.11 4.69 -20.02
N ASN A 27 -7.33 4.61 -20.50
CA ASN A 27 -7.62 4.71 -21.94
C ASN A 27 -7.87 6.15 -22.40
N TYR A 28 -8.50 6.98 -21.54
CA TYR A 28 -8.80 8.38 -21.89
C TYR A 28 -7.82 9.38 -21.24
N LYS A 29 -6.85 8.89 -20.43
CA LYS A 29 -5.81 9.71 -19.75
C LYS A 29 -6.36 10.82 -18.86
N LEU A 30 -7.59 10.64 -18.34
CA LEU A 30 -8.23 11.61 -17.48
C LEU A 30 -7.61 11.61 -16.08
N SER A 31 -7.48 12.79 -15.50
CA SER A 31 -7.12 12.96 -14.09
C SER A 31 -8.29 12.55 -13.18
N ASN A 32 -8.01 12.28 -11.90
CA ASN A 32 -9.04 11.95 -10.92
C ASN A 32 -10.07 13.10 -10.75
N GLU A 33 -9.67 14.32 -11.01
CA GLU A 33 -10.52 15.52 -10.94
C GLU A 33 -11.48 15.58 -12.14
N GLU A 34 -10.96 15.39 -13.35
CA GLU A 34 -11.76 15.32 -14.57
C GLU A 34 -12.76 14.18 -14.56
N ILE A 35 -12.36 12.99 -14.05
CA ILE A 35 -13.28 11.88 -13.83
C ILE A 35 -14.38 12.29 -12.86
N GLY A 36 -14.01 12.93 -11.73
CA GLY A 36 -14.97 13.41 -10.73
C GLY A 36 -16.02 14.35 -11.31
N VAL A 37 -15.58 15.34 -12.08
CA VAL A 37 -16.49 16.27 -12.79
C VAL A 37 -17.40 15.51 -13.76
N LEU A 38 -16.84 14.57 -14.54
CA LEU A 38 -17.57 13.81 -15.55
C LEU A 38 -18.68 12.93 -14.96
N VAL A 39 -18.42 12.32 -13.79
CA VAL A 39 -19.38 11.39 -13.14
C VAL A 39 -20.16 12.01 -11.99
N GLY A 40 -19.96 13.29 -11.69
CA GLY A 40 -20.65 13.98 -10.60
C GLY A 40 -20.19 13.55 -9.20
N LYS A 41 -18.93 13.13 -9.05
CA LYS A 41 -18.34 12.67 -7.79
C LYS A 41 -17.16 13.52 -7.37
N SER A 42 -16.81 13.51 -6.09
CA SER A 42 -15.65 14.21 -5.59
C SER A 42 -14.32 13.50 -5.99
N ARG A 43 -13.24 14.27 -6.17
CA ARG A 43 -11.89 13.73 -6.40
C ARG A 43 -11.47 12.67 -5.37
N PRO A 44 -11.70 12.86 -4.04
CA PRO A 44 -11.44 11.82 -3.04
C PRO A 44 -12.23 10.54 -3.27
N HIS A 45 -13.51 10.62 -3.68
CA HIS A 45 -14.31 9.45 -4.03
C HIS A 45 -13.69 8.68 -5.19
N VAL A 46 -13.38 9.36 -6.30
CA VAL A 46 -12.70 8.74 -7.45
C VAL A 46 -11.38 8.11 -7.06
N SER A 47 -10.56 8.79 -6.24
CA SER A 47 -9.30 8.25 -5.74
C SER A 47 -9.48 6.97 -4.89
N ASN A 48 -10.51 6.91 -4.06
CA ASN A 48 -10.83 5.72 -3.27
C ASN A 48 -11.30 4.55 -4.16
N MET A 49 -12.17 4.82 -5.13
CA MET A 49 -12.63 3.79 -6.08
C MET A 49 -11.48 3.21 -6.90
N LEU A 50 -10.61 4.05 -7.45
CA LEU A 50 -9.40 3.61 -8.15
C LEU A 50 -8.47 2.73 -7.28
N ARG A 51 -8.46 2.95 -5.97
CA ARG A 51 -7.71 2.08 -5.05
C ARG A 51 -8.32 0.69 -4.92
N ILE A 52 -9.64 0.57 -4.95
CA ILE A 52 -10.35 -0.72 -4.88
C ILE A 52 -9.93 -1.64 -6.03
N SER A 53 -9.68 -1.08 -7.22
CA SER A 53 -9.22 -1.87 -8.38
C SER A 53 -7.84 -2.53 -8.18
N ASN A 54 -7.10 -2.18 -7.12
CA ASN A 54 -5.83 -2.80 -6.74
C ASN A 54 -5.99 -3.90 -5.67
N LEU A 55 -7.21 -4.23 -5.27
CA LEU A 55 -7.46 -5.41 -4.45
C LEU A 55 -7.28 -6.69 -5.28
N SER A 56 -6.94 -7.79 -4.61
CA SER A 56 -6.96 -9.11 -5.24
C SER A 56 -8.36 -9.46 -5.73
N GLU A 57 -8.48 -10.28 -6.77
CA GLU A 57 -9.77 -10.72 -7.32
C GLU A 57 -10.66 -11.33 -6.24
N LYS A 58 -10.08 -12.11 -5.32
CA LYS A 58 -10.80 -12.68 -4.19
C LYS A 58 -11.38 -11.60 -3.27
N ALA A 59 -10.59 -10.58 -2.92
CA ALA A 59 -11.06 -9.48 -2.08
C ALA A 59 -12.13 -8.62 -2.76
N GLN A 60 -12.02 -8.43 -4.08
CA GLN A 60 -13.05 -7.76 -4.87
C GLN A 60 -14.37 -8.55 -4.87
N LEU A 61 -14.29 -9.87 -5.06
CA LEU A 61 -15.47 -10.74 -5.06
C LEU A 61 -16.19 -10.73 -3.71
N GLU A 62 -15.45 -10.87 -2.60
CA GLU A 62 -16.03 -10.84 -1.26
C GLU A 62 -16.65 -9.48 -0.91
N LEU A 63 -16.11 -8.38 -1.46
CA LEU A 63 -16.70 -7.04 -1.32
C LEU A 63 -18.01 -6.92 -2.12
N VAL A 64 -18.09 -7.50 -3.33
CA VAL A 64 -19.33 -7.51 -4.14
C VAL A 64 -20.40 -8.36 -3.49
N ASN A 65 -20.04 -9.46 -2.84
CA ASN A 65 -20.94 -10.35 -2.14
C ASN A 65 -21.37 -9.83 -0.74
N ASP A 66 -20.94 -8.63 -0.36
CA ASP A 66 -21.18 -8.05 0.97
C ASP A 66 -20.68 -8.91 2.14
N THR A 67 -19.79 -9.89 1.87
CA THR A 67 -19.16 -10.73 2.91
C THR A 67 -18.21 -9.88 3.78
N VAL A 68 -17.58 -8.88 3.17
CA VAL A 68 -16.71 -7.92 3.82
C VAL A 68 -17.09 -6.49 3.42
N SER A 69 -16.91 -5.54 4.34
CA SER A 69 -17.16 -4.13 4.08
C SER A 69 -15.97 -3.44 3.42
N PHE A 70 -16.21 -2.33 2.74
CA PHE A 70 -15.12 -1.48 2.20
C PHE A 70 -14.12 -1.05 3.27
N GLY A 71 -14.57 -0.71 4.49
CA GLY A 71 -13.71 -0.36 5.61
C GLY A 71 -12.74 -1.47 6.00
N GLN A 72 -13.12 -2.74 5.87
CA GLN A 72 -12.28 -3.88 6.17
C GLN A 72 -11.25 -4.15 5.06
N VAL A 73 -11.62 -4.00 3.78
CA VAL A 73 -10.70 -4.31 2.67
C VAL A 73 -9.79 -3.14 2.28
N LYS A 74 -10.18 -1.90 2.57
CA LYS A 74 -9.38 -0.70 2.27
C LYS A 74 -7.95 -0.75 2.81
N PRO A 75 -7.67 -1.20 4.03
CA PRO A 75 -6.31 -1.34 4.53
C PRO A 75 -5.47 -2.36 3.76
N LEU A 76 -6.10 -3.38 3.13
CA LEU A 76 -5.40 -4.43 2.39
C LEU A 76 -4.71 -3.92 1.12
N ILE A 77 -5.18 -2.83 0.52
CA ILE A 77 -4.71 -2.27 -0.76
C ILE A 77 -3.18 -2.03 -0.79
N VAL A 78 -2.56 -1.87 0.35
CA VAL A 78 -1.12 -1.59 0.49
C VAL A 78 -0.26 -2.84 0.60
N LEU A 79 -0.88 -4.01 0.61
CA LEU A 79 -0.23 -5.32 0.67
C LEU A 79 -0.19 -5.94 -0.73
N ASP A 80 0.70 -6.89 -0.95
CA ASP A 80 0.64 -7.75 -2.13
C ASP A 80 -0.59 -8.69 -2.09
N HIS A 81 -0.99 -9.22 -3.24
CA HIS A 81 -2.20 -10.03 -3.36
C HIS A 81 -2.16 -11.32 -2.51
N SER A 82 -0.98 -11.89 -2.26
CA SER A 82 -0.84 -13.07 -1.40
C SER A 82 -1.20 -12.77 0.04
N LEU A 83 -0.66 -11.66 0.59
CA LEU A 83 -0.98 -11.18 1.92
C LEU A 83 -2.41 -10.67 2.04
N GLN A 84 -2.93 -10.02 0.98
CA GLN A 84 -4.34 -9.63 0.93
C GLN A 84 -5.25 -10.84 1.12
N ASN A 85 -5.00 -11.94 0.37
CA ASN A 85 -5.82 -13.14 0.45
C ASN A 85 -5.76 -13.82 1.80
N LYS A 86 -4.56 -13.90 2.40
CA LYS A 86 -4.40 -14.47 3.76
C LYS A 86 -5.16 -13.66 4.80
N LEU A 87 -4.99 -12.35 4.78
CA LEU A 87 -5.66 -11.50 5.77
C LEU A 87 -7.18 -11.43 5.53
N LEU A 88 -7.63 -11.54 4.28
CA LEU A 88 -9.04 -11.65 3.93
C LEU A 88 -9.71 -12.88 4.57
N GLU A 89 -9.04 -14.04 4.53
CA GLU A 89 -9.52 -15.24 5.20
C GLU A 89 -9.64 -15.05 6.71
N GLU A 90 -8.66 -14.39 7.34
CA GLU A 90 -8.74 -14.05 8.76
C GLU A 90 -9.90 -13.09 9.06
N ILE A 91 -10.12 -12.06 8.21
CA ILE A 91 -11.23 -11.11 8.35
C ILE A 91 -12.56 -11.85 8.38
N ILE A 92 -12.76 -12.78 7.45
CA ILE A 92 -14.01 -13.54 7.32
C ILE A 92 -14.18 -14.51 8.50
N ASN A 93 -13.16 -15.32 8.78
CA ASN A 93 -13.23 -16.39 9.80
C ASN A 93 -13.33 -15.83 11.22
N LEU A 94 -12.62 -14.75 11.52
CA LEU A 94 -12.58 -14.12 12.85
C LEU A 94 -13.53 -12.94 12.99
N ARG A 95 -14.24 -12.56 11.93
CA ARG A 95 -15.14 -11.39 11.87
C ARG A 95 -14.46 -10.10 12.35
N LEU A 96 -13.25 -9.86 11.88
CA LEU A 96 -12.46 -8.71 12.30
C LEU A 96 -13.13 -7.39 11.92
N SER A 97 -13.15 -6.44 12.84
CA SER A 97 -13.57 -5.07 12.58
C SER A 97 -12.54 -4.33 11.70
N SER A 98 -12.95 -3.24 11.06
CA SER A 98 -12.05 -2.40 10.24
C SER A 98 -10.83 -1.92 11.03
N ARG A 99 -10.97 -1.62 12.32
CA ARG A 99 -9.85 -1.19 13.20
C ARG A 99 -8.84 -2.31 13.44
N GLU A 100 -9.31 -3.52 13.73
CA GLU A 100 -8.43 -4.69 13.91
C GLU A 100 -7.67 -5.02 12.63
N VAL A 101 -8.30 -4.87 11.46
CA VAL A 101 -7.63 -5.03 10.17
C VAL A 101 -6.55 -3.96 9.97
N GLU A 102 -6.85 -2.69 10.26
CA GLU A 102 -5.86 -1.61 10.18
C GLU A 102 -4.64 -1.86 11.09
N GLU A 103 -4.85 -2.35 12.30
CA GLU A 103 -3.78 -2.69 13.24
C GLU A 103 -2.95 -3.87 12.72
N LYS A 104 -3.57 -4.93 12.21
CA LYS A 104 -2.87 -6.07 11.61
C LYS A 104 -2.03 -5.64 10.41
N VAL A 105 -2.57 -4.85 9.50
CA VAL A 105 -1.83 -4.32 8.33
C VAL A 105 -0.65 -3.46 8.77
N ARG A 106 -0.82 -2.63 9.81
CA ARG A 106 0.25 -1.81 10.37
C ARG A 106 1.38 -2.68 10.94
N SER A 107 1.03 -3.72 11.68
CA SER A 107 1.98 -4.67 12.24
C SER A 107 2.76 -5.43 11.15
N LEU A 108 2.07 -5.95 10.12
CA LEU A 108 2.70 -6.63 8.98
C LEU A 108 3.69 -5.73 8.24
N LYS A 109 3.33 -4.47 8.01
CA LYS A 109 4.23 -3.49 7.39
C LYS A 109 5.44 -3.16 8.27
N GLY A 110 5.25 -3.05 9.58
CA GLY A 110 6.34 -2.86 10.52
C GLY A 110 7.35 -4.01 10.44
N SER A 111 6.87 -5.24 10.49
CA SER A 111 7.71 -6.44 10.38
C SER A 111 8.48 -6.53 9.05
N GLN A 112 7.84 -6.25 7.92
CA GLN A 112 8.51 -6.26 6.61
C GLN A 112 9.62 -5.19 6.49
N LEU A 113 9.37 -4.00 7.06
CA LEU A 113 10.37 -2.92 7.10
C LEU A 113 11.55 -3.28 8.00
N ASP A 114 11.30 -3.96 9.12
CA ASP A 114 12.34 -4.40 10.05
C ASP A 114 13.19 -5.51 9.46
N GLU A 115 12.61 -6.45 8.72
CA GLU A 115 13.36 -7.48 7.99
C GLU A 115 14.26 -6.89 6.91
N GLN A 116 13.73 -5.98 6.08
CA GLN A 116 14.53 -5.28 5.06
C GLN A 116 15.66 -4.46 5.68
N ASN A 117 15.37 -3.70 6.74
CA ASN A 117 16.37 -2.93 7.45
C ASN A 117 17.43 -3.83 8.10
N SER A 118 17.04 -5.00 8.62
CA SER A 118 17.96 -6.00 9.18
C SER A 118 18.90 -6.57 8.11
N HIS A 119 18.40 -6.82 6.90
CA HIS A 119 19.24 -7.26 5.78
C HIS A 119 20.28 -6.18 5.41
N TYR A 120 19.85 -4.95 5.12
CA TYR A 120 20.75 -3.84 4.80
C TYR A 120 21.74 -3.56 5.93
N LYS A 121 21.28 -3.64 7.18
CA LYS A 121 22.13 -3.49 8.35
C LYS A 121 23.27 -4.50 8.34
N LYS A 122 22.97 -5.79 8.18
CA LYS A 122 23.96 -6.86 8.12
C LYS A 122 24.96 -6.66 6.98
N VAL A 123 24.49 -6.31 5.79
CA VAL A 123 25.35 -6.06 4.62
C VAL A 123 26.33 -4.92 4.91
N LEU A 124 25.83 -3.79 5.43
CA LEU A 124 26.68 -2.63 5.73
C LEU A 124 27.64 -2.89 6.91
N GLU A 125 27.18 -3.55 7.97
CA GLU A 125 28.02 -3.91 9.11
C GLU A 125 29.17 -4.85 8.70
N ASN A 126 28.88 -5.83 7.82
CA ASN A 126 29.89 -6.75 7.31
C ASN A 126 30.88 -6.05 6.38
N SER A 127 30.43 -5.16 5.51
CA SER A 127 31.30 -4.47 4.54
C SER A 127 32.16 -3.40 5.18
N LEU A 128 31.61 -2.68 6.17
CA LEU A 128 32.27 -1.50 6.75
C LEU A 128 32.90 -1.79 8.12
N GLY A 129 32.59 -2.95 8.74
CA GLY A 129 33.15 -3.34 10.04
C GLY A 129 32.70 -2.47 11.21
N THR A 130 31.56 -1.78 11.08
CA THR A 130 31.05 -0.87 12.12
C THR A 130 29.55 -1.07 12.35
N LYS A 131 29.06 -0.71 13.53
CA LYS A 131 27.62 -0.79 13.85
C LYS A 131 26.83 0.27 13.10
N VAL A 132 25.70 -0.15 12.53
CA VAL A 132 24.81 0.68 11.72
C VAL A 132 23.42 0.77 12.35
N ASN A 133 22.89 1.98 12.47
CA ASN A 133 21.52 2.23 12.90
C ASN A 133 20.71 2.85 11.76
N PHE A 134 19.47 2.36 11.58
CA PHE A 134 18.51 2.87 10.61
C PHE A 134 17.36 3.55 11.34
N ILE A 135 17.03 4.77 10.89
CA ILE A 135 15.81 5.47 11.29
C ILE A 135 15.10 5.85 10.00
N ARG A 136 13.91 5.29 9.78
CA ARG A 136 13.14 5.53 8.57
C ARG A 136 11.89 6.36 8.88
N ASN A 137 11.74 7.46 8.14
CA ASN A 137 10.53 8.28 8.08
C ASN A 137 9.84 8.07 6.73
N LYS A 138 8.63 8.65 6.53
CA LYS A 138 7.83 8.46 5.30
C LYS A 138 8.60 8.66 3.99
N ASN A 139 9.50 9.65 3.95
CA ASN A 139 10.22 10.05 2.72
C ASN A 139 11.74 10.00 2.87
N THR A 140 12.28 9.69 4.04
CA THR A 140 13.73 9.72 4.30
C THR A 140 14.17 8.52 5.10
N THR A 141 15.35 8.01 4.80
CA THR A 141 16.04 7.01 5.61
C THR A 141 17.32 7.64 6.13
N LYS A 142 17.46 7.77 7.43
CA LYS A 142 18.69 8.18 8.09
C LYS A 142 19.49 6.95 8.46
N ILE A 143 20.73 6.89 7.99
CA ILE A 143 21.69 5.84 8.35
C ILE A 143 22.73 6.48 9.23
N SER A 144 23.03 5.89 10.38
CA SER A 144 24.03 6.38 11.33
C SER A 144 25.06 5.27 11.60
N PHE A 145 26.33 5.63 11.55
CA PHE A 145 27.45 4.76 11.84
C PHE A 145 28.03 5.13 13.19
N ILE A 146 28.39 4.12 14.00
CA ILE A 146 28.98 4.31 15.32
C ILE A 146 30.45 3.91 15.24
N LEU A 147 31.32 4.89 15.24
CA LEU A 147 32.78 4.73 15.17
C LEU A 147 33.38 5.01 16.54
N LYS A 148 34.33 4.17 16.97
CA LYS A 148 34.85 4.20 18.35
C LYS A 148 35.94 5.25 18.55
N ASN A 149 36.71 5.57 17.53
CA ASN A 149 37.85 6.48 17.58
C ASN A 149 38.17 7.05 16.19
N LYS A 150 39.19 7.91 16.11
CA LYS A 150 39.62 8.57 14.87
C LYS A 150 40.17 7.57 13.85
N GLU A 151 40.89 6.56 14.27
CA GLU A 151 41.44 5.50 13.37
C GLU A 151 40.32 4.76 12.68
N ALA A 152 39.25 4.40 13.43
CA ALA A 152 38.05 3.76 12.85
C ALA A 152 37.30 4.67 11.87
N LEU A 153 37.37 6.00 12.06
CA LEU A 153 36.81 6.97 11.11
C LEU A 153 37.63 7.03 9.82
N ASP A 154 38.94 7.07 9.94
CA ASP A 154 39.87 7.09 8.78
C ASP A 154 39.74 5.79 7.94
N ASP A 155 39.69 4.63 8.61
CA ASP A 155 39.43 3.34 7.96
C ASP A 155 38.07 3.27 7.27
N PHE A 156 37.04 3.85 7.90
CA PHE A 156 35.70 3.92 7.34
C PHE A 156 35.65 4.79 6.09
N ILE A 157 36.29 5.95 6.11
CA ILE A 157 36.38 6.86 4.96
C ILE A 157 37.14 6.18 3.81
N ASN A 158 38.26 5.50 4.09
CA ASN A 158 39.04 4.77 3.08
C ASN A 158 38.26 3.62 2.41
N LYS A 159 37.26 3.04 3.07
CA LYS A 159 36.39 2.00 2.50
C LYS A 159 35.22 2.57 1.66
N LEU A 160 34.92 3.87 1.79
CA LEU A 160 33.86 4.53 1.04
C LEU A 160 34.34 5.16 -0.26
N ILE A 161 35.64 5.43 -0.37
CA ILE A 161 36.31 5.99 -1.54
C ILE A 161 36.90 4.87 -2.36
#